data_734204c0a74f9d48bd57d5a2da2ff310
#
_entry.id   734204c0a74f9d48bd57d5a2da2ff310
#
_cell.length_a   1.000
_cell.length_b   1.000
_cell.length_c   1.000
_cell.angle_alpha   90.00
_cell.angle_beta   90.00
_cell.angle_gamma   90.00
#
_symmetry.space_group_name_H-M   'P 1'
#
loop_
_entity.id
_entity.type
_entity.pdbx_description
1 polymer ?
#
loop_
_entity_poly.entity_id
_entity_poly.type
_entity_poly.pdbx_seq_one_letter_code
_entity_poly.pdbx_strand_id
1 'polypeptide(L)'
;MCIRDSPNPEVPGTEPPAPIKLGFDSLPTSMTDGCVVPNGYVAHVFAPWGTPLNDNAQPWDQNGNNSSNDLLNAMGMHHDGMHFFPIEGSSTEGLLAVNHEYIDENALHPNGPTLVAGKRPAEEVRKEINAHGVAIVHVRRANGRWTIVNNSRYNRRFTSATAMKLAGPVGGTDWVKTPFSPNGTQVRGTNNNCGNGYTPWGTYITAEENWAACFVNTGTRPAHQRRVGVSAGPAGRYRWETATGDATEVLGEFARFNVTETGASATQDWRNEVNGFGYLVEIDPYDPTSIATKRTSMGRFAHEGCAYSKPEAGKPLAFYSGDDSRFEYVYRFVSEAVWDPKDADRTDRLAVGAKYLDRGTLYVARFNADGTGEWLALTGATQGTGGRTLADEFG
;
A
#
# COMPACT_ATOMS: atom_id res chain seq x y z
N MET A 1 9.54 0.82 22.44
CA MET A 1 10.76 1.57 22.86
C MET A 1 10.31 2.95 23.30
N CYS A 2 10.30 3.24 24.62
CA CYS A 2 9.87 4.56 25.10
C CYS A 2 10.95 5.57 24.79
N ILE A 3 10.64 6.57 23.96
CA ILE A 3 11.47 7.74 23.76
C ILE A 3 11.38 8.56 25.06
N ARG A 4 12.48 8.66 25.81
CA ARG A 4 12.62 9.65 26.87
C ARG A 4 12.88 10.99 26.21
N ASP A 5 11.96 11.93 26.38
CA ASP A 5 12.18 13.31 25.98
C ASP A 5 13.43 13.84 26.70
N SER A 6 14.36 14.39 25.93
CA SER A 6 15.51 15.10 26.49
C SER A 6 15.00 16.30 27.28
N PRO A 7 15.50 16.58 28.52
CA PRO A 7 15.06 17.74 29.25
C PRO A 7 15.41 19.03 28.45
N ASN A 8 14.38 19.79 28.14
CA ASN A 8 14.57 21.16 27.62
C ASN A 8 15.40 21.96 28.65
N PRO A 9 16.35 22.81 28.24
CA PRO A 9 17.04 23.68 29.18
C PRO A 9 16.00 24.52 29.93
N GLU A 10 16.04 24.46 31.27
CA GLU A 10 15.16 25.23 32.14
C GLU A 10 15.24 26.71 31.83
N VAL A 11 14.15 27.30 31.40
CA VAL A 11 14.00 28.77 31.35
C VAL A 11 13.60 29.19 32.76
N PRO A 12 14.42 30.00 33.46
CA PRO A 12 14.12 30.41 34.82
C PRO A 12 12.81 31.23 34.86
N GLY A 13 11.81 30.75 35.62
CA GLY A 13 10.59 31.47 35.93
C GLY A 13 9.29 31.00 35.32
N THR A 14 9.26 29.90 34.59
CA THR A 14 7.98 29.27 34.16
C THR A 14 7.73 28.02 34.99
N GLU A 15 6.64 27.99 35.75
CA GLU A 15 6.14 26.73 36.30
C GLU A 15 5.96 25.69 35.15
N PRO A 16 6.40 24.44 35.36
CA PRO A 16 6.15 23.41 34.36
C PRO A 16 4.64 23.36 34.10
N PRO A 17 4.20 23.26 32.83
CA PRO A 17 2.79 23.14 32.51
C PRO A 17 2.20 21.96 33.29
N ALA A 18 1.02 22.16 33.89
CA ALA A 18 0.34 21.11 34.60
C ALA A 18 0.25 19.86 33.72
N PRO A 19 0.52 18.65 34.25
CA PRO A 19 0.47 17.44 33.44
C PRO A 19 -0.89 17.30 32.79
N ILE A 20 -0.90 17.14 31.46
CA ILE A 20 -2.13 16.90 30.70
C ILE A 20 -2.69 15.56 31.19
N LYS A 21 -3.81 15.61 31.88
CA LYS A 21 -4.55 14.41 32.27
C LYS A 21 -5.36 13.91 31.09
N LEU A 22 -5.22 12.63 30.76
CA LEU A 22 -6.15 11.96 29.87
C LEU A 22 -7.55 11.99 30.50
N GLY A 23 -8.58 12.27 29.71
CA GLY A 23 -9.96 12.36 30.19
C GLY A 23 -10.62 10.99 30.50
N PHE A 24 -9.82 9.94 30.65
CA PHE A 24 -10.29 8.57 30.93
C PHE A 24 -9.25 7.79 31.73
N ASP A 25 -9.70 6.73 32.42
CA ASP A 25 -8.84 5.79 33.10
C ASP A 25 -8.34 4.73 32.11
N SER A 26 -7.10 4.24 32.32
CA SER A 26 -6.56 3.14 31.51
C SER A 26 -7.35 1.85 31.76
N LEU A 27 -7.56 1.09 30.67
CA LEU A 27 -8.17 -0.22 30.76
C LEU A 27 -7.09 -1.31 30.99
N PRO A 28 -7.39 -2.34 31.79
CA PRO A 28 -6.54 -3.52 31.85
C PRO A 28 -6.59 -4.27 30.51
N THR A 29 -5.55 -5.05 30.24
CA THR A 29 -5.58 -6.03 29.12
C THR A 29 -6.76 -6.99 29.29
N SER A 30 -7.45 -7.29 28.20
CA SER A 30 -8.62 -8.17 28.20
C SER A 30 -8.45 -9.29 27.16
N MET A 31 -8.98 -10.45 27.47
CA MET A 31 -9.14 -11.58 26.53
C MET A 31 -10.61 -11.75 26.11
N THR A 32 -11.44 -10.76 26.37
CA THR A 32 -12.84 -10.76 25.94
C THR A 32 -12.93 -10.69 24.42
N ASP A 33 -13.78 -11.51 23.82
CA ASP A 33 -14.12 -11.41 22.41
C ASP A 33 -15.03 -10.21 22.20
N GLY A 34 -14.43 -9.02 22.08
CA GLY A 34 -15.14 -7.75 21.94
C GLY A 34 -14.24 -6.53 22.15
N CYS A 35 -14.72 -5.37 21.75
CA CYS A 35 -14.03 -4.10 21.93
C CYS A 35 -14.44 -3.48 23.28
N VAL A 36 -13.52 -3.48 24.25
CA VAL A 36 -13.71 -2.84 25.56
C VAL A 36 -13.21 -1.40 25.50
N VAL A 37 -14.03 -0.46 25.91
CA VAL A 37 -13.73 0.99 25.90
C VAL A 37 -13.90 1.61 27.29
N PRO A 38 -13.18 2.71 27.62
CA PRO A 38 -13.33 3.42 28.89
C PRO A 38 -14.72 4.03 29.06
N ASN A 39 -15.06 4.36 30.32
CA ASN A 39 -16.28 5.08 30.62
C ASN A 39 -16.39 6.38 29.78
N GLY A 40 -17.57 6.62 29.21
CA GLY A 40 -17.81 7.77 28.33
C GLY A 40 -17.47 7.55 26.86
N TYR A 41 -16.88 6.41 26.51
CA TYR A 41 -16.61 6.01 25.13
C TYR A 41 -17.57 4.93 24.67
N VAL A 42 -17.83 4.89 23.35
CA VAL A 42 -18.68 3.87 22.72
C VAL A 42 -17.99 3.40 21.45
N ALA A 43 -17.85 2.08 21.29
CA ALA A 43 -17.35 1.46 20.06
C ALA A 43 -18.51 1.03 19.17
N HIS A 44 -18.41 1.31 17.88
CA HIS A 44 -19.38 0.89 16.87
C HIS A 44 -18.66 0.27 15.67
N VAL A 45 -19.05 -0.92 15.28
CA VAL A 45 -18.67 -1.51 13.98
C VAL A 45 -19.55 -0.86 12.92
N PHE A 46 -18.94 -0.34 11.81
CA PHE A 46 -19.72 0.30 10.76
C PHE A 46 -19.35 -0.18 9.33
N ALA A 47 -18.16 -0.73 9.12
CA ALA A 47 -17.64 -1.12 7.81
C ALA A 47 -16.88 -2.45 7.88
N PRO A 48 -17.47 -3.56 8.38
CA PRO A 48 -16.80 -4.86 8.34
C PRO A 48 -16.53 -5.28 6.88
N TRP A 49 -15.56 -6.17 6.68
CA TRP A 49 -15.30 -6.72 5.35
C TRP A 49 -16.56 -7.36 4.74
N GLY A 50 -16.68 -7.28 3.42
CA GLY A 50 -17.90 -7.70 2.71
C GLY A 50 -19.07 -6.71 2.80
N THR A 51 -18.93 -5.55 3.47
CA THR A 51 -19.96 -4.50 3.46
C THR A 51 -20.05 -3.90 2.06
N PRO A 52 -21.26 -3.92 1.41
CA PRO A 52 -21.44 -3.35 0.09
C PRO A 52 -21.13 -1.85 0.01
N LEU A 53 -20.47 -1.43 -1.06
CA LEU A 53 -20.20 -0.02 -1.40
C LEU A 53 -21.21 0.53 -2.42
N ASN A 54 -21.89 -0.37 -3.12
CA ASN A 54 -22.93 -0.07 -4.11
C ASN A 54 -23.87 -1.29 -4.30
N ASP A 55 -24.89 -1.11 -5.12
CA ASP A 55 -25.94 -2.14 -5.35
C ASP A 55 -25.47 -3.32 -6.21
N ASN A 56 -24.21 -3.33 -6.68
CA ASN A 56 -23.63 -4.46 -7.43
C ASN A 56 -23.09 -5.57 -6.50
N ALA A 57 -23.03 -5.33 -5.19
CA ALA A 57 -22.60 -6.31 -4.21
C ALA A 57 -23.78 -6.78 -3.34
N GLN A 58 -23.83 -8.08 -3.06
CA GLN A 58 -24.70 -8.64 -2.03
C GLN A 58 -24.04 -8.46 -0.65
N PRO A 59 -24.84 -8.30 0.42
CA PRO A 59 -24.34 -8.38 1.79
C PRO A 59 -23.52 -9.66 2.01
N TRP A 60 -22.53 -9.59 2.90
CA TRP A 60 -21.70 -10.75 3.21
C TRP A 60 -22.51 -11.93 3.72
N ASP A 61 -22.36 -13.09 3.07
CA ASP A 61 -22.89 -14.37 3.52
C ASP A 61 -21.84 -15.06 4.41
N GLN A 62 -22.21 -15.35 5.65
CA GLN A 62 -21.36 -16.00 6.65
C GLN A 62 -20.85 -17.38 6.22
N ASN A 63 -21.45 -17.99 5.22
CA ASN A 63 -20.97 -19.24 4.62
C ASN A 63 -19.96 -19.02 3.49
N GLY A 64 -19.57 -17.78 3.20
CA GLY A 64 -18.58 -17.46 2.18
C GLY A 64 -19.05 -17.67 0.74
N ASN A 65 -20.36 -17.62 0.44
CA ASN A 65 -20.90 -17.85 -0.91
C ASN A 65 -20.89 -16.61 -1.81
N ASN A 66 -20.48 -15.44 -1.30
CA ASN A 66 -20.37 -14.25 -2.14
C ASN A 66 -19.41 -14.48 -3.31
N SER A 67 -19.73 -13.88 -4.46
CA SER A 67 -18.93 -13.95 -5.67
C SER A 67 -17.71 -13.02 -5.63
N SER A 68 -16.79 -13.19 -6.57
CA SER A 68 -15.68 -12.25 -6.78
C SER A 68 -16.18 -10.84 -7.11
N ASN A 69 -17.30 -10.72 -7.84
CA ASN A 69 -17.93 -9.43 -8.13
C ASN A 69 -18.48 -8.75 -6.87
N ASP A 70 -19.04 -9.50 -5.93
CA ASP A 70 -19.47 -8.92 -4.64
C ASP A 70 -18.27 -8.30 -3.91
N LEU A 71 -17.13 -9.02 -3.83
CA LEU A 71 -15.93 -8.53 -3.16
C LEU A 71 -15.29 -7.33 -3.89
N LEU A 72 -15.40 -7.25 -5.23
CA LEU A 72 -14.95 -6.07 -5.97
C LEU A 72 -15.75 -4.82 -5.61
N ASN A 73 -17.00 -4.98 -5.20
CA ASN A 73 -17.95 -3.90 -4.90
C ASN A 73 -18.23 -3.76 -3.40
N ALA A 74 -17.40 -4.34 -2.55
CA ALA A 74 -17.54 -4.32 -1.10
C ALA A 74 -16.22 -3.95 -0.39
N MET A 75 -16.26 -3.70 0.92
CA MET A 75 -15.07 -3.57 1.75
C MET A 75 -14.25 -4.86 1.69
N GLY A 76 -12.92 -4.74 1.55
CA GLY A 76 -12.00 -5.89 1.58
C GLY A 76 -11.75 -6.42 2.97
N MET A 77 -10.89 -7.45 3.07
CA MET A 77 -10.51 -8.08 4.34
C MET A 77 -9.35 -7.34 5.02
N HIS A 78 -9.13 -7.61 6.30
CA HIS A 78 -8.00 -7.13 7.08
C HIS A 78 -7.70 -5.64 6.87
N HIS A 79 -8.59 -4.81 7.42
CA HIS A 79 -8.43 -3.36 7.42
C HIS A 79 -7.16 -2.99 8.17
N ASP A 80 -6.33 -2.19 7.54
CA ASP A 80 -5.07 -1.71 8.08
C ASP A 80 -4.97 -0.19 7.93
N GLY A 81 -3.92 0.33 7.32
CA GLY A 81 -3.73 1.76 7.16
C GLY A 81 -4.97 2.48 6.63
N MET A 82 -5.35 3.57 7.29
CA MET A 82 -6.52 4.35 6.89
C MET A 82 -6.33 5.84 7.13
N HIS A 83 -7.01 6.64 6.31
CA HIS A 83 -7.03 8.09 6.49
C HIS A 83 -8.36 8.69 6.06
N PHE A 84 -8.84 9.67 6.84
CA PHE A 84 -10.07 10.41 6.56
C PHE A 84 -9.76 11.70 5.81
N PHE A 85 -10.37 11.90 4.66
CA PHE A 85 -10.28 13.09 3.83
C PHE A 85 -11.61 13.86 3.89
N PRO A 86 -11.67 15.03 4.55
CA PRO A 86 -12.92 15.78 4.71
C PRO A 86 -13.44 16.29 3.36
N ILE A 87 -14.73 16.16 3.10
CA ILE A 87 -15.40 16.85 2.00
C ILE A 87 -15.74 18.26 2.47
N GLU A 88 -15.30 19.27 1.74
CA GLU A 88 -15.55 20.70 2.03
C GLU A 88 -15.20 21.10 3.49
N GLY A 89 -14.15 20.49 4.05
CA GLY A 89 -13.69 20.73 5.42
C GLY A 89 -14.58 20.15 6.52
N SER A 90 -15.56 19.31 6.17
CA SER A 90 -16.48 18.69 7.15
C SER A 90 -15.75 17.69 8.05
N SER A 91 -16.04 17.73 9.37
CA SER A 91 -15.61 16.70 10.32
C SER A 91 -16.60 15.53 10.46
N THR A 92 -17.72 15.59 9.74
CA THR A 92 -18.80 14.58 9.80
C THR A 92 -19.14 13.96 8.46
N GLU A 93 -18.50 14.40 7.38
CA GLU A 93 -18.65 13.85 6.03
C GLU A 93 -17.33 13.89 5.30
N GLY A 94 -16.92 12.79 4.71
CA GLY A 94 -15.65 12.70 4.02
C GLY A 94 -15.43 11.37 3.31
N LEU A 95 -14.23 11.21 2.80
CA LEU A 95 -13.77 10.00 2.13
C LEU A 95 -12.81 9.28 3.07
N LEU A 96 -13.11 8.04 3.40
CA LEU A 96 -12.22 7.16 4.15
C LEU A 96 -11.45 6.30 3.16
N ALA A 97 -10.13 6.47 3.10
CA ALA A 97 -9.25 5.52 2.43
C ALA A 97 -8.88 4.41 3.41
N VAL A 98 -8.97 3.16 2.98
CA VAL A 98 -8.72 1.99 3.85
C VAL A 98 -7.93 0.96 3.07
N ASN A 99 -6.80 0.52 3.63
CA ASN A 99 -6.04 -0.61 3.14
C ASN A 99 -6.70 -1.94 3.53
N HIS A 100 -6.54 -2.95 2.68
CA HIS A 100 -6.94 -4.34 2.89
C HIS A 100 -5.72 -5.22 2.65
N GLU A 101 -5.01 -5.52 3.74
CA GLU A 101 -3.64 -6.00 3.69
C GLU A 101 -3.52 -7.42 3.15
N TYR A 102 -4.30 -8.36 3.70
CA TYR A 102 -4.26 -9.78 3.31
C TYR A 102 -5.64 -10.44 3.41
N ILE A 103 -5.70 -11.75 3.21
CA ILE A 103 -6.93 -12.53 3.24
C ILE A 103 -6.84 -13.70 4.22
N ASP A 104 -7.97 -14.08 4.79
CA ASP A 104 -8.19 -15.38 5.40
C ASP A 104 -8.98 -16.25 4.43
N GLU A 105 -8.26 -17.13 3.71
CA GLU A 105 -8.87 -18.00 2.70
C GLU A 105 -9.94 -18.93 3.29
N ASN A 106 -9.79 -19.37 4.56
CA ASN A 106 -10.75 -20.25 5.21
C ASN A 106 -12.06 -19.53 5.57
N ALA A 107 -12.00 -18.22 5.86
CA ALA A 107 -13.18 -17.41 6.09
C ALA A 107 -13.82 -16.93 4.78
N LEU A 108 -13.00 -16.76 3.74
CA LEU A 108 -13.44 -16.23 2.46
C LEU A 108 -14.22 -17.25 1.61
N HIS A 109 -13.89 -18.54 1.72
CA HIS A 109 -14.47 -19.62 0.92
C HIS A 109 -15.25 -20.62 1.77
N PRO A 110 -16.37 -21.16 1.26
CA PRO A 110 -17.21 -22.10 2.02
C PRO A 110 -16.50 -23.35 2.54
N ASN A 111 -15.47 -23.80 1.81
CA ASN A 111 -14.70 -25.00 2.12
C ASN A 111 -13.19 -24.70 2.25
N GLY A 112 -12.83 -23.44 2.51
CA GLY A 112 -11.44 -22.97 2.37
C GLY A 112 -10.98 -22.99 0.91
N PRO A 113 -9.69 -22.69 0.64
CA PRO A 113 -9.13 -22.67 -0.69
C PRO A 113 -9.11 -24.07 -1.29
N THR A 114 -9.64 -24.24 -2.50
CA THR A 114 -9.75 -25.55 -3.15
C THR A 114 -8.74 -25.75 -4.28
N LEU A 115 -8.49 -27.01 -4.63
CA LEU A 115 -7.69 -27.41 -5.78
C LEU A 115 -8.47 -28.44 -6.61
N VAL A 116 -8.65 -28.14 -7.89
CA VAL A 116 -9.23 -29.05 -8.86
C VAL A 116 -8.13 -29.51 -9.81
N ALA A 117 -7.79 -30.80 -9.79
CA ALA A 117 -6.64 -31.35 -10.54
C ALA A 117 -5.33 -30.56 -10.32
N GLY A 118 -5.07 -30.12 -9.09
CA GLY A 118 -3.86 -29.38 -8.70
C GLY A 118 -3.87 -27.88 -9.03
N LYS A 119 -4.96 -27.33 -9.53
CA LYS A 119 -5.12 -25.92 -9.92
C LYS A 119 -6.19 -25.24 -9.08
N ARG A 120 -6.00 -23.93 -8.83
CA ARG A 120 -7.01 -23.11 -8.17
C ARG A 120 -8.15 -22.78 -9.11
N PRO A 121 -9.42 -22.80 -8.65
CA PRO A 121 -10.54 -22.28 -9.43
C PRO A 121 -10.39 -20.78 -9.69
N ALA A 122 -10.67 -20.35 -10.93
CA ALA A 122 -10.55 -18.95 -11.34
C ALA A 122 -11.38 -18.00 -10.46
N GLU A 123 -12.62 -18.38 -10.15
CA GLU A 123 -13.53 -17.57 -9.34
C GLU A 123 -13.05 -17.40 -7.90
N GLU A 124 -12.45 -18.43 -7.28
CA GLU A 124 -11.85 -18.31 -5.96
C GLU A 124 -10.69 -17.32 -5.98
N VAL A 125 -9.78 -17.42 -6.96
CA VAL A 125 -8.63 -16.53 -7.08
C VAL A 125 -9.06 -15.09 -7.35
N ARG A 126 -10.07 -14.85 -8.20
CA ARG A 126 -10.63 -13.50 -8.40
C ARG A 126 -11.20 -12.93 -7.11
N LYS A 127 -11.91 -13.76 -6.34
CA LYS A 127 -12.47 -13.38 -5.05
C LYS A 127 -11.38 -12.97 -4.07
N GLU A 128 -10.30 -13.73 -3.99
CA GLU A 128 -9.12 -13.43 -3.17
C GLU A 128 -8.44 -12.13 -3.61
N ILE A 129 -8.21 -11.95 -4.91
CA ILE A 129 -7.65 -10.71 -5.48
C ILE A 129 -8.52 -9.50 -5.11
N ASN A 130 -9.85 -9.64 -5.16
CA ASN A 130 -10.78 -8.56 -4.86
C ASN A 130 -10.96 -8.30 -3.37
N ALA A 131 -10.58 -9.23 -2.49
CA ALA A 131 -10.57 -9.03 -1.05
C ALA A 131 -9.36 -8.22 -0.55
N HIS A 132 -8.28 -8.12 -1.35
CA HIS A 132 -7.09 -7.29 -1.09
C HIS A 132 -7.23 -5.84 -1.60
N GLY A 133 -6.23 -5.04 -1.31
CA GLY A 133 -5.98 -3.74 -1.94
C GLY A 133 -6.46 -2.56 -1.13
N VAL A 134 -7.12 -1.60 -1.75
CA VAL A 134 -7.54 -0.35 -1.12
C VAL A 134 -9.00 -0.04 -1.45
N ALA A 135 -9.74 0.52 -0.49
CA ALA A 135 -11.05 1.12 -0.71
C ALA A 135 -10.98 2.64 -0.50
N ILE A 136 -11.63 3.42 -1.37
CA ILE A 136 -12.04 4.79 -1.07
C ILE A 136 -13.55 4.75 -0.85
N VAL A 137 -13.98 5.21 0.32
CA VAL A 137 -15.36 5.05 0.76
C VAL A 137 -15.92 6.40 1.26
N HIS A 138 -17.03 6.82 0.70
CA HIS A 138 -17.75 7.99 1.19
C HIS A 138 -18.45 7.63 2.50
N VAL A 139 -18.12 8.35 3.58
CA VAL A 139 -18.65 8.11 4.91
C VAL A 139 -19.30 9.37 5.46
N ARG A 140 -20.37 9.18 6.24
CA ARG A 140 -21.09 10.26 6.91
C ARG A 140 -21.41 9.88 8.34
N ARG A 141 -21.27 10.84 9.25
CA ARG A 141 -21.68 10.71 10.65
C ARG A 141 -23.00 11.40 10.90
N ALA A 142 -23.98 10.62 11.37
CA ALA A 142 -25.28 11.14 11.79
C ALA A 142 -25.70 10.48 13.12
N ASN A 143 -26.26 11.24 14.04
CA ASN A 143 -26.70 10.76 15.37
C ASN A 143 -25.59 10.01 16.13
N GLY A 144 -24.35 10.50 16.03
CA GLY A 144 -23.19 9.91 16.69
C GLY A 144 -22.61 8.66 16.02
N ARG A 145 -23.18 8.18 14.91
CA ARG A 145 -22.74 6.96 14.18
C ARG A 145 -22.22 7.28 12.80
N TRP A 146 -21.13 6.65 12.43
CA TRP A 146 -20.61 6.65 11.06
C TRP A 146 -21.32 5.59 10.23
N THR A 147 -21.59 5.90 8.97
CA THR A 147 -22.17 5.00 7.97
C THR A 147 -21.53 5.23 6.62
N ILE A 148 -21.53 4.18 5.79
CA ILE A 148 -21.14 4.28 4.37
C ILE A 148 -22.30 4.94 3.62
N VAL A 149 -21.98 5.91 2.75
CA VAL A 149 -22.92 6.45 1.77
C VAL A 149 -22.90 5.53 0.56
N ASN A 150 -23.85 4.59 0.54
CA ASN A 150 -23.94 3.61 -0.55
C ASN A 150 -24.18 4.28 -1.90
N ASN A 151 -23.68 3.66 -3.00
CA ASN A 151 -23.77 4.19 -4.38
C ASN A 151 -23.14 5.58 -4.56
N SER A 152 -22.30 6.03 -3.63
CA SER A 152 -21.55 7.27 -3.86
C SER A 152 -20.60 7.12 -5.04
N ARG A 153 -20.50 8.17 -5.89
CA ARG A 153 -19.55 8.23 -7.00
C ARG A 153 -18.09 8.07 -6.56
N TYR A 154 -17.79 8.32 -5.29
CA TYR A 154 -16.46 8.20 -4.73
C TYR A 154 -16.09 6.78 -4.31
N ASN A 155 -17.10 5.91 -4.08
CA ASN A 155 -16.85 4.54 -3.65
C ASN A 155 -16.16 3.75 -4.76
N ARG A 156 -14.97 3.26 -4.48
CA ARG A 156 -14.17 2.49 -5.45
C ARG A 156 -13.15 1.63 -4.77
N ARG A 157 -12.74 0.58 -5.49
CA ARG A 157 -11.74 -0.37 -5.05
C ARG A 157 -10.53 -0.34 -5.99
N PHE A 158 -9.36 -0.54 -5.39
CA PHE A 158 -8.10 -0.79 -6.07
C PHE A 158 -7.60 -2.16 -5.62
N THR A 159 -7.51 -3.09 -6.54
CA THR A 159 -7.14 -4.49 -6.27
C THR A 159 -5.94 -4.89 -7.12
N SER A 160 -5.44 -6.12 -6.96
CA SER A 160 -4.37 -6.63 -7.82
C SER A 160 -4.74 -6.69 -9.31
N ALA A 161 -6.00 -6.51 -9.68
CA ALA A 161 -6.46 -6.47 -11.08
C ALA A 161 -6.55 -5.03 -11.64
N THR A 162 -6.49 -3.99 -10.79
CA THR A 162 -6.69 -2.60 -11.21
C THR A 162 -5.48 -2.08 -12.00
N ALA A 163 -5.71 -1.53 -13.20
CA ALA A 163 -4.64 -0.88 -13.97
C ALA A 163 -4.19 0.41 -13.28
N MET A 164 -2.89 0.57 -13.12
CA MET A 164 -2.23 1.70 -12.48
C MET A 164 -1.12 2.26 -13.35
N LYS A 165 -0.82 3.54 -13.19
CA LYS A 165 0.33 4.18 -13.82
C LYS A 165 1.60 3.84 -13.03
N LEU A 166 2.70 3.61 -13.75
CA LEU A 166 4.04 3.47 -13.19
C LEU A 166 4.84 4.73 -13.53
N ALA A 167 5.19 5.53 -12.53
CA ALA A 167 5.86 6.82 -12.67
C ALA A 167 7.17 6.88 -11.87
N GLY A 168 8.04 7.83 -12.21
CA GLY A 168 9.38 7.93 -11.65
C GLY A 168 10.42 7.15 -12.48
N PRO A 169 11.63 6.91 -11.96
CA PRO A 169 12.78 6.44 -12.76
C PRO A 169 12.62 5.06 -13.37
N VAL A 170 11.76 4.20 -12.82
CA VAL A 170 11.57 2.83 -13.33
C VAL A 170 10.53 2.78 -14.47
N GLY A 171 9.57 3.71 -14.47
CA GLY A 171 8.53 3.78 -15.50
C GLY A 171 9.10 3.93 -16.91
N GLY A 172 8.66 3.07 -17.84
CA GLY A 172 9.10 3.08 -19.23
C GLY A 172 10.42 2.37 -19.51
N THR A 173 11.08 1.81 -18.49
CA THR A 173 12.33 1.04 -18.66
C THR A 173 12.05 -0.42 -19.08
N ASP A 174 13.08 -1.10 -19.58
CA ASP A 174 12.97 -2.53 -19.92
C ASP A 174 12.67 -3.43 -18.71
N TRP A 175 12.98 -2.97 -17.51
CA TRP A 175 12.75 -3.71 -16.26
C TRP A 175 11.27 -3.95 -15.91
N VAL A 176 10.36 -3.17 -16.50
CA VAL A 176 8.91 -3.22 -16.20
C VAL A 176 8.06 -3.45 -17.45
N LYS A 177 8.67 -3.81 -18.57
CA LYS A 177 7.93 -4.27 -19.75
C LYS A 177 7.35 -5.64 -19.51
N THR A 178 6.06 -5.80 -19.83
CA THR A 178 5.30 -7.04 -19.70
C THR A 178 4.38 -7.21 -20.91
N PRO A 179 3.74 -8.36 -21.12
CA PRO A 179 2.69 -8.50 -22.12
C PRO A 179 1.53 -7.51 -21.94
N PHE A 180 1.23 -7.13 -20.70
CA PHE A 180 0.19 -6.13 -20.37
C PHE A 180 0.65 -4.70 -20.68
N SER A 181 1.90 -4.38 -20.44
CA SER A 181 2.49 -3.06 -20.65
C SER A 181 3.79 -3.15 -21.45
N PRO A 182 3.71 -3.29 -22.79
CA PRO A 182 4.92 -3.44 -23.62
C PRO A 182 5.83 -2.20 -23.60
N ASN A 183 5.30 -1.05 -23.23
CA ASN A 183 6.06 0.19 -23.04
C ASN A 183 6.52 0.43 -21.59
N GLY A 184 6.14 -0.44 -20.64
CA GLY A 184 6.57 -0.35 -19.25
C GLY A 184 5.99 0.83 -18.45
N THR A 185 4.88 1.43 -18.89
CA THR A 185 4.29 2.63 -18.24
C THR A 185 3.11 2.33 -17.34
N GLN A 186 2.65 1.07 -17.34
CA GLN A 186 1.51 0.61 -16.56
C GLN A 186 1.83 -0.70 -15.86
N VAL A 187 1.07 -0.98 -14.81
CA VAL A 187 1.08 -2.23 -14.07
C VAL A 187 -0.33 -2.53 -13.60
N ARG A 188 -0.66 -3.79 -13.39
CA ARG A 188 -1.91 -4.17 -12.73
C ARG A 188 -1.67 -4.39 -11.27
N GLY A 189 -2.38 -3.61 -10.49
CA GLY A 189 -2.59 -3.90 -9.10
C GLY A 189 -1.64 -3.33 -8.12
N THR A 190 -2.18 -3.49 -6.98
CA THR A 190 -1.56 -3.37 -5.68
C THR A 190 -2.06 -4.53 -4.83
N ASN A 191 -1.24 -5.01 -3.95
CA ASN A 191 -1.61 -6.04 -2.97
C ASN A 191 -0.79 -5.90 -1.69
N ASN A 192 -1.23 -6.57 -0.63
CA ASN A 192 -0.61 -6.53 0.69
C ASN A 192 -0.35 -5.08 1.15
N ASN A 193 -1.37 -4.24 1.02
CA ASN A 193 -1.33 -2.84 1.40
C ASN A 193 -1.48 -2.74 2.92
N CYS A 194 -0.36 -2.57 3.62
CA CYS A 194 -0.26 -2.46 5.07
C CYS A 194 -0.45 -1.02 5.53
N GLY A 195 0.57 -0.36 6.02
CA GLY A 195 0.48 1.02 6.48
C GLY A 195 0.19 2.02 5.37
N ASN A 196 -0.01 3.24 5.77
CA ASN A 196 -0.36 4.32 4.85
C ASN A 196 0.38 5.62 5.15
N GLY A 197 0.15 6.58 4.31
CA GLY A 197 0.47 7.98 4.49
C GLY A 197 -0.52 8.86 3.74
N TYR A 198 -0.29 10.14 3.80
CA TYR A 198 -1.00 11.12 2.98
C TYR A 198 -0.05 12.25 2.62
N THR A 199 -0.42 13.10 1.68
CA THR A 199 0.45 14.15 1.18
C THR A 199 -0.05 15.53 1.59
N PRO A 200 0.82 16.56 1.59
CA PRO A 200 0.41 17.93 1.84
C PRO A 200 -0.63 18.48 0.86
N TRP A 201 -0.78 17.86 -0.32
CA TRP A 201 -1.77 18.22 -1.35
C TRP A 201 -3.02 17.32 -1.33
N GLY A 202 -3.21 16.52 -0.28
CA GLY A 202 -4.46 15.80 -0.02
C GLY A 202 -4.65 14.51 -0.83
N THR A 203 -3.57 13.80 -1.20
CA THR A 203 -3.66 12.43 -1.73
C THR A 203 -3.35 11.39 -0.65
N TYR A 204 -3.89 10.19 -0.84
CA TYR A 204 -3.59 9.02 -0.03
C TYR A 204 -2.37 8.29 -0.59
N ILE A 205 -1.50 7.83 0.28
CA ILE A 205 -0.37 6.95 -0.05
C ILE A 205 -0.61 5.61 0.63
N THR A 206 -0.71 4.55 -0.16
CA THR A 206 -0.74 3.18 0.37
C THR A 206 0.60 2.50 0.14
N ALA A 207 0.97 1.63 1.05
CA ALA A 207 2.28 0.98 1.10
C ALA A 207 2.16 -0.52 0.78
N GLU A 208 2.89 -0.98 -0.24
CA GLU A 208 2.97 -2.40 -0.60
C GLU A 208 4.04 -3.09 0.25
N GLU A 209 3.66 -3.99 1.14
CA GLU A 209 4.57 -4.63 2.10
C GLU A 209 4.92 -6.07 1.70
N ASN A 210 4.04 -7.04 1.91
CA ASN A 210 4.30 -8.48 1.71
C ASN A 210 4.04 -9.00 0.28
N TRP A 211 3.99 -8.10 -0.68
CA TRP A 211 3.62 -8.32 -2.08
C TRP A 211 4.41 -9.41 -2.80
N ALA A 212 5.71 -9.58 -2.48
CA ALA A 212 6.59 -10.52 -3.18
C ALA A 212 6.18 -11.98 -3.01
N ALA A 213 5.52 -12.30 -1.89
CA ALA A 213 5.09 -13.67 -1.58
C ALA A 213 3.99 -14.19 -2.53
N CYS A 214 3.24 -13.29 -3.19
CA CYS A 214 2.23 -13.68 -4.18
C CYS A 214 2.84 -14.21 -5.47
N PHE A 215 4.12 -13.95 -5.74
CA PHE A 215 4.82 -14.33 -6.96
C PHE A 215 5.70 -15.57 -6.77
N VAL A 216 5.85 -16.35 -7.83
CA VAL A 216 6.76 -17.49 -7.88
C VAL A 216 7.66 -17.42 -9.12
N ASN A 217 8.92 -17.83 -8.95
CA ASN A 217 9.85 -18.09 -10.03
C ASN A 217 10.47 -19.48 -9.84
N THR A 218 10.01 -20.46 -10.60
CA THR A 218 10.47 -21.85 -10.52
C THR A 218 11.75 -22.10 -11.29
N GLY A 219 12.25 -21.10 -12.03
CA GLY A 219 13.53 -21.11 -12.73
C GLY A 219 14.66 -20.46 -11.91
N THR A 220 15.61 -19.86 -12.61
CA THR A 220 16.70 -19.10 -11.98
C THR A 220 16.20 -17.73 -11.56
N ARG A 221 16.12 -17.46 -10.25
CA ARG A 221 15.75 -16.15 -9.73
C ARG A 221 16.93 -15.18 -9.83
N PRO A 222 16.80 -14.04 -10.52
CA PRO A 222 17.82 -13.00 -10.53
C PRO A 222 17.99 -12.36 -9.13
N ALA A 223 19.08 -11.62 -8.92
CA ALA A 223 19.43 -11.05 -7.62
C ALA A 223 18.31 -10.17 -7.05
N HIS A 224 17.69 -9.32 -7.87
CA HIS A 224 16.60 -8.41 -7.45
C HIS A 224 15.32 -9.15 -7.00
N GLN A 225 15.05 -10.37 -7.52
CA GLN A 225 13.94 -11.19 -7.05
C GLN A 225 14.28 -11.92 -5.74
N ARG A 226 15.54 -12.40 -5.59
CA ARG A 226 16.01 -13.00 -4.33
C ARG A 226 16.01 -11.98 -3.19
N ARG A 227 16.45 -10.75 -3.48
CA ARG A 227 16.51 -9.63 -2.53
C ARG A 227 15.17 -9.36 -1.85
N VAL A 228 14.07 -9.42 -2.59
CA VAL A 228 12.73 -9.12 -2.09
C VAL A 228 11.93 -10.38 -1.69
N GLY A 229 12.53 -11.56 -1.75
CA GLY A 229 11.89 -12.79 -1.25
C GLY A 229 10.87 -13.43 -2.20
N VAL A 230 10.95 -13.22 -3.52
CA VAL A 230 10.12 -13.97 -4.48
C VAL A 230 10.29 -15.47 -4.25
N SER A 231 9.19 -16.24 -4.21
CA SER A 231 9.23 -17.69 -3.95
C SER A 231 10.05 -18.44 -5.01
N ALA A 232 10.83 -19.44 -4.58
CA ALA A 232 11.52 -20.36 -5.48
C ALA A 232 10.62 -21.50 -6.02
N GLY A 233 9.39 -21.55 -5.56
CA GLY A 233 8.45 -22.62 -5.87
C GLY A 233 8.18 -23.55 -4.68
N PRO A 234 7.31 -24.54 -4.87
CA PRO A 234 6.63 -24.85 -6.15
C PRO A 234 5.53 -23.88 -6.52
N ALA A 235 5.15 -22.95 -5.62
CA ALA A 235 4.06 -21.99 -5.86
C ALA A 235 4.25 -20.69 -5.05
N GLY A 236 3.52 -19.62 -5.41
CA GLY A 236 3.32 -18.44 -4.59
C GLY A 236 2.43 -18.71 -3.37
N ARG A 237 2.33 -17.73 -2.46
CA ARG A 237 1.59 -17.86 -1.18
C ARG A 237 0.18 -18.41 -1.37
N TYR A 238 -0.58 -17.90 -2.33
CA TYR A 238 -1.98 -18.24 -2.57
C TYR A 238 -2.19 -19.15 -3.79
N ARG A 239 -1.11 -19.53 -4.48
CA ARG A 239 -1.15 -20.35 -5.70
C ARG A 239 -1.98 -19.73 -6.83
N TRP A 240 -2.08 -18.41 -6.90
CA TRP A 240 -2.85 -17.69 -7.92
C TRP A 240 -2.39 -18.02 -9.34
N GLU A 241 -1.08 -18.22 -9.53
CA GLU A 241 -0.47 -18.60 -10.80
C GLU A 241 -0.94 -19.95 -11.34
N THR A 242 -1.54 -20.79 -10.48
CA THR A 242 -2.01 -22.12 -10.89
C THR A 242 -3.41 -22.08 -11.47
N ALA A 243 -4.16 -21.00 -11.27
CA ALA A 243 -5.51 -20.88 -11.78
C ALA A 243 -5.51 -20.94 -13.31
N THR A 244 -6.47 -21.67 -13.85
CA THR A 244 -6.81 -21.62 -15.27
C THR A 244 -8.07 -20.82 -15.42
N GLY A 245 -8.05 -19.87 -16.35
CA GLY A 245 -9.16 -18.99 -16.60
C GLY A 245 -10.39 -19.70 -17.15
N ASP A 246 -11.45 -18.96 -17.17
CA ASP A 246 -12.69 -19.27 -17.84
C ASP A 246 -12.86 -18.36 -19.07
N ALA A 247 -14.04 -18.33 -19.65
CA ALA A 247 -14.34 -17.49 -20.83
C ALA A 247 -14.20 -15.98 -20.57
N THR A 248 -14.06 -15.55 -19.32
CA THR A 248 -13.92 -14.14 -18.93
C THR A 248 -12.48 -13.75 -18.58
N GLU A 249 -11.53 -14.69 -18.66
CA GLU A 249 -10.12 -14.42 -18.36
C GLU A 249 -9.56 -13.29 -19.23
N VAL A 250 -9.00 -12.27 -18.59
CA VAL A 250 -8.24 -11.24 -19.27
C VAL A 250 -6.78 -11.63 -19.41
N LEU A 251 -6.04 -10.97 -20.32
CA LEU A 251 -4.64 -11.28 -20.60
C LEU A 251 -3.82 -11.49 -19.31
N GLY A 252 -3.38 -12.73 -19.10
CA GLY A 252 -2.49 -13.09 -17.99
C GLY A 252 -3.07 -12.83 -16.60
N GLU A 253 -4.36 -12.88 -16.42
CA GLU A 253 -5.05 -12.60 -15.16
C GLU A 253 -4.42 -13.35 -13.98
N PHE A 254 -4.08 -14.62 -14.19
CA PHE A 254 -3.47 -15.49 -13.18
C PHE A 254 -2.01 -15.81 -13.52
N ALA A 255 -1.69 -16.07 -14.79
CA ALA A 255 -0.35 -16.48 -15.23
C ALA A 255 0.75 -15.48 -14.85
N ARG A 256 0.42 -14.19 -14.70
CA ARG A 256 1.36 -13.12 -14.33
C ARG A 256 2.01 -13.28 -12.96
N PHE A 257 1.42 -14.07 -12.07
CA PHE A 257 2.02 -14.37 -10.76
C PHE A 257 3.13 -15.42 -10.84
N ASN A 258 3.31 -16.09 -11.99
CA ASN A 258 4.49 -16.87 -12.28
C ASN A 258 5.48 -16.02 -13.12
N VAL A 259 6.55 -15.56 -12.48
CA VAL A 259 7.55 -14.69 -13.09
C VAL A 259 8.79 -15.45 -13.59
N THR A 260 8.62 -16.75 -13.88
CA THR A 260 9.64 -17.56 -14.52
C THR A 260 9.84 -17.10 -15.97
N GLU A 261 11.09 -16.95 -16.37
CA GLU A 261 11.45 -16.64 -17.75
C GLU A 261 11.14 -17.84 -18.66
N THR A 262 10.29 -17.64 -19.66
CA THR A 262 9.87 -18.70 -20.59
C THR A 262 9.83 -18.27 -22.06
N GLY A 263 9.71 -16.97 -22.32
CA GLY A 263 9.68 -16.39 -23.67
C GLY A 263 11.02 -15.80 -24.10
N ALA A 264 11.11 -15.39 -25.35
CA ALA A 264 12.31 -14.73 -25.88
C ALA A 264 12.48 -13.28 -25.39
N SER A 265 11.42 -12.65 -24.88
CA SER A 265 11.44 -11.28 -24.37
C SER A 265 10.45 -11.09 -23.21
N ALA A 266 10.65 -10.03 -22.44
CA ALA A 266 9.77 -9.66 -21.33
C ALA A 266 8.32 -9.30 -21.75
N THR A 267 8.07 -9.08 -23.04
CA THR A 267 6.70 -8.88 -23.56
C THR A 267 6.03 -10.17 -24.02
N GLN A 268 6.73 -11.32 -23.88
CA GLN A 268 6.20 -12.65 -24.23
C GLN A 268 6.01 -13.55 -23.00
N ASP A 269 6.45 -13.10 -21.84
CA ASP A 269 6.23 -13.75 -20.55
C ASP A 269 6.09 -12.72 -19.42
N TRP A 270 5.94 -13.20 -18.20
CA TRP A 270 5.66 -12.34 -17.03
C TRP A 270 6.88 -12.10 -16.14
N ARG A 271 8.13 -12.37 -16.62
CA ARG A 271 9.37 -12.25 -15.83
C ARG A 271 9.53 -10.93 -15.09
N ASN A 272 8.98 -9.84 -15.64
CA ASN A 272 9.07 -8.50 -15.10
C ASN A 272 7.82 -8.06 -14.31
N GLU A 273 6.75 -8.84 -14.27
CA GLU A 273 5.50 -8.43 -13.57
C GLU A 273 5.78 -8.04 -12.12
N VAL A 274 6.58 -8.82 -11.42
CA VAL A 274 6.95 -8.57 -10.03
C VAL A 274 7.70 -7.25 -9.83
N ASN A 275 8.34 -6.73 -10.86
CA ASN A 275 9.08 -5.45 -10.80
C ASN A 275 8.14 -4.23 -10.77
N GLY A 276 6.87 -4.42 -11.05
CA GLY A 276 5.82 -3.40 -10.88
C GLY A 276 5.28 -3.29 -9.45
N PHE A 277 5.82 -4.05 -8.49
CA PHE A 277 5.36 -4.10 -7.09
C PHE A 277 6.46 -3.73 -6.10
N GLY A 278 6.06 -3.40 -4.88
CA GLY A 278 6.95 -2.98 -3.79
C GLY A 278 7.15 -1.48 -3.76
N TYR A 279 6.13 -0.72 -4.13
CA TYR A 279 6.18 0.74 -4.18
C TYR A 279 5.11 1.38 -3.29
N LEU A 280 5.30 2.65 -3.02
CA LEU A 280 4.25 3.52 -2.52
C LEU A 280 3.32 3.91 -3.68
N VAL A 281 2.01 3.76 -3.45
CA VAL A 281 0.99 4.03 -4.47
C VAL A 281 0.18 5.25 -4.07
N GLU A 282 0.18 6.27 -4.91
CA GLU A 282 -0.58 7.50 -4.69
C GLU A 282 -1.97 7.41 -5.33
N ILE A 283 -2.99 7.75 -4.54
CA ILE A 283 -4.41 7.75 -4.92
C ILE A 283 -5.00 9.11 -4.60
N ASP A 284 -5.66 9.76 -5.57
CA ASP A 284 -6.48 10.94 -5.29
C ASP A 284 -7.87 10.49 -4.80
N PRO A 285 -8.22 10.68 -3.52
CA PRO A 285 -9.50 10.25 -3.01
C PRO A 285 -10.69 11.04 -3.57
N TYR A 286 -10.46 12.29 -3.99
CA TYR A 286 -11.50 13.21 -4.43
C TYR A 286 -11.85 13.09 -5.91
N ASP A 287 -10.95 12.56 -6.75
CA ASP A 287 -11.21 12.34 -8.17
C ASP A 287 -11.48 10.86 -8.47
N PRO A 288 -12.78 10.46 -8.61
CA PRO A 288 -13.15 9.07 -8.88
C PRO A 288 -12.69 8.57 -10.26
N THR A 289 -12.25 9.45 -11.16
CA THR A 289 -11.78 9.10 -12.51
C THR A 289 -10.26 8.99 -12.58
N SER A 290 -9.55 9.40 -11.54
CA SER A 290 -8.09 9.37 -11.49
C SER A 290 -7.54 7.94 -11.50
N ILE A 291 -6.37 7.77 -12.15
CA ILE A 291 -5.64 6.51 -12.18
C ILE A 291 -4.59 6.54 -11.08
N ALA A 292 -4.64 5.59 -10.14
CA ALA A 292 -3.64 5.43 -9.10
C ALA A 292 -2.23 5.31 -9.70
N THR A 293 -1.24 5.91 -9.04
CA THR A 293 0.11 6.01 -9.57
C THR A 293 1.14 5.46 -8.59
N LYS A 294 1.93 4.48 -9.02
CA LYS A 294 3.08 3.98 -8.26
C LYS A 294 4.25 4.93 -8.41
N ARG A 295 4.83 5.40 -7.29
CA ARG A 295 5.89 6.40 -7.21
C ARG A 295 7.25 5.72 -7.02
N THR A 296 7.87 5.28 -8.10
CA THR A 296 9.04 4.39 -8.08
C THR A 296 10.33 5.02 -7.54
N SER A 297 10.44 6.35 -7.55
CA SER A 297 11.58 7.09 -6.98
C SER A 297 11.70 6.96 -5.46
N MET A 298 10.62 6.58 -4.79
CA MET A 298 10.58 6.43 -3.33
C MET A 298 11.14 5.08 -2.85
N GLY A 299 11.68 4.26 -3.74
CA GLY A 299 12.29 2.97 -3.45
C GLY A 299 11.36 1.78 -3.71
N ARG A 300 11.96 0.58 -3.76
CA ARG A 300 11.28 -0.69 -3.96
C ARG A 300 11.68 -1.67 -2.85
N PHE A 301 10.80 -1.90 -1.91
CA PHE A 301 10.99 -2.78 -0.75
C PHE A 301 9.64 -3.13 -0.11
N ALA A 302 9.63 -3.78 1.07
CA ALA A 302 8.41 -4.04 1.83
C ALA A 302 8.01 -2.77 2.60
N HIS A 303 7.32 -1.84 1.92
CA HIS A 303 6.91 -0.59 2.51
C HIS A 303 5.84 -0.79 3.58
N GLU A 304 6.11 -0.27 4.79
CA GLU A 304 5.13 -0.17 5.87
C GLU A 304 4.92 1.30 6.25
N GLY A 305 3.98 1.92 5.61
CA GLY A 305 3.63 3.31 5.82
C GLY A 305 4.55 4.33 5.14
N CYS A 306 4.10 5.58 5.19
CA CYS A 306 4.83 6.73 4.64
C CYS A 306 4.46 8.00 5.40
N ALA A 307 5.45 8.68 5.96
CA ALA A 307 5.27 9.96 6.63
C ALA A 307 6.10 11.05 5.96
N TYR A 308 5.58 12.26 5.87
CA TYR A 308 6.34 13.41 5.37
C TYR A 308 6.78 14.35 6.50
N SER A 309 7.93 15.04 6.29
CA SER A 309 8.36 16.12 7.18
C SER A 309 7.45 17.34 7.01
N LYS A 310 7.37 18.19 8.05
CA LYS A 310 6.63 19.46 7.96
C LYS A 310 7.05 20.24 6.72
N PRO A 311 6.11 20.57 5.79
CA PRO A 311 6.43 21.33 4.60
C PRO A 311 6.87 22.76 4.94
N GLU A 312 7.98 23.21 4.34
CA GLU A 312 8.47 24.58 4.46
C GLU A 312 8.63 25.17 3.06
N ALA A 313 8.05 26.36 2.84
CA ALA A 313 8.12 27.04 1.55
C ALA A 313 9.58 27.21 1.07
N GLY A 314 9.86 26.84 -0.18
CA GLY A 314 11.18 26.94 -0.79
C GLY A 314 12.18 25.87 -0.35
N LYS A 315 11.78 24.89 0.48
CA LYS A 315 12.62 23.72 0.83
C LYS A 315 12.09 22.44 0.16
N PRO A 316 12.96 21.47 -0.16
CA PRO A 316 12.51 20.15 -0.62
C PRO A 316 11.62 19.46 0.42
N LEU A 317 10.66 18.66 -0.05
CA LEU A 317 9.90 17.77 0.82
C LEU A 317 10.71 16.51 1.12
N ALA A 318 10.57 15.99 2.32
CA ALA A 318 11.13 14.70 2.69
C ALA A 318 10.00 13.74 3.12
N PHE A 319 10.11 12.49 2.66
CA PHE A 319 9.20 11.39 2.99
C PHE A 319 10.01 10.25 3.61
N TYR A 320 9.44 9.60 4.60
CA TYR A 320 10.08 8.52 5.35
C TYR A 320 9.23 7.25 5.25
N SER A 321 9.88 6.11 5.07
CA SER A 321 9.24 4.79 5.02
C SER A 321 10.17 3.75 5.61
N GLY A 322 9.62 2.78 6.34
CA GLY A 322 10.34 1.59 6.80
C GLY A 322 10.21 0.45 5.81
N ASP A 323 11.24 -0.41 5.74
CA ASP A 323 11.16 -1.75 5.17
C ASP A 323 10.93 -2.72 6.32
N ASP A 324 9.76 -3.36 6.40
CA ASP A 324 9.39 -4.25 7.51
C ASP A 324 10.02 -5.66 7.41
N SER A 325 10.85 -5.90 6.42
CA SER A 325 11.61 -7.13 6.37
C SER A 325 12.69 -7.17 7.48
N ARG A 326 12.95 -8.36 8.02
CA ARG A 326 13.95 -8.50 9.11
C ARG A 326 15.32 -7.98 8.71
N PHE A 327 15.93 -7.16 9.59
CA PHE A 327 17.27 -6.58 9.43
C PHE A 327 17.36 -5.54 8.30
N GLU A 328 16.23 -5.02 7.86
CA GLU A 328 16.14 -3.97 6.86
C GLU A 328 16.16 -2.57 7.50
N TYR A 329 15.92 -1.53 6.71
CA TYR A 329 16.32 -0.17 7.03
C TYR A 329 15.13 0.79 7.04
N VAL A 330 15.37 1.97 7.60
CA VAL A 330 14.52 3.15 7.41
C VAL A 330 15.05 3.95 6.24
N TYR A 331 14.15 4.37 5.36
CA TYR A 331 14.46 5.12 4.15
C TYR A 331 13.90 6.54 4.22
N ARG A 332 14.58 7.47 3.56
CA ARG A 332 14.13 8.84 3.38
C ARG A 332 14.25 9.22 1.91
N PHE A 333 13.15 9.58 1.30
CA PHE A 333 13.14 10.22 -0.02
C PHE A 333 13.11 11.73 0.15
N VAL A 334 13.93 12.46 -0.62
CA VAL A 334 13.96 13.93 -0.65
C VAL A 334 13.66 14.38 -2.07
N SER A 335 12.59 15.17 -2.25
CA SER A 335 12.18 15.67 -3.57
C SER A 335 13.23 16.58 -4.21
N GLU A 336 13.37 16.53 -5.53
CA GLU A 336 14.17 17.51 -6.30
C GLU A 336 13.50 18.89 -6.28
N ALA A 337 12.17 18.91 -6.41
CA ALA A 337 11.39 20.14 -6.38
C ALA A 337 11.25 20.69 -4.95
N VAL A 338 11.30 22.01 -4.83
CA VAL A 338 11.05 22.72 -3.58
C VAL A 338 9.56 22.99 -3.40
N TRP A 339 9.10 22.93 -2.15
CA TRP A 339 7.69 23.09 -1.80
C TRP A 339 7.18 24.50 -2.12
N ASP A 340 6.09 24.56 -2.89
CA ASP A 340 5.25 25.75 -3.08
C ASP A 340 3.94 25.54 -2.30
N PRO A 341 3.66 26.35 -1.27
CA PRO A 341 2.41 26.24 -0.49
C PRO A 341 1.12 26.29 -1.32
N LYS A 342 1.15 26.90 -2.51
CA LYS A 342 0.01 26.94 -3.42
C LYS A 342 -0.38 25.57 -3.97
N ASP A 343 0.54 24.62 -3.96
CA ASP A 343 0.27 23.25 -4.43
C ASP A 343 -0.62 22.46 -3.47
N ALA A 344 -0.75 22.90 -2.21
CA ALA A 344 -1.65 22.27 -1.24
C ALA A 344 -3.12 22.29 -1.65
N ASP A 345 -3.55 23.35 -2.34
CA ASP A 345 -4.95 23.61 -2.68
C ASP A 345 -5.30 23.24 -4.14
N ARG A 346 -4.35 22.65 -4.88
CA ARG A 346 -4.58 22.25 -6.28
C ARG A 346 -5.51 21.05 -6.36
N THR A 347 -6.33 21.03 -7.41
CA THR A 347 -7.27 19.93 -7.70
C THR A 347 -6.68 18.84 -8.59
N ASP A 348 -5.63 19.13 -9.35
CA ASP A 348 -4.87 18.16 -10.15
C ASP A 348 -3.79 17.47 -9.31
N ARG A 349 -4.21 16.87 -8.21
CA ARG A 349 -3.35 16.36 -7.11
C ARG A 349 -2.28 15.38 -7.57
N LEU A 350 -2.61 14.46 -8.49
CA LEU A 350 -1.62 13.51 -9.02
C LEU A 350 -0.55 14.18 -9.90
N ALA A 351 -0.85 15.33 -10.53
CA ALA A 351 0.17 16.13 -11.21
C ALA A 351 1.08 16.86 -10.21
N VAL A 352 0.52 17.32 -9.08
CA VAL A 352 1.33 17.81 -7.94
C VAL A 352 2.21 16.68 -7.41
N GLY A 353 1.65 15.47 -7.23
CA GLY A 353 2.42 14.28 -6.86
C GLY A 353 3.58 14.00 -7.81
N ALA A 354 3.39 14.11 -9.13
CA ALA A 354 4.46 13.94 -10.11
C ALA A 354 5.60 14.97 -9.93
N LYS A 355 5.27 16.21 -9.56
CA LYS A 355 6.27 17.25 -9.28
C LYS A 355 7.19 16.89 -8.11
N TYR A 356 6.62 16.31 -7.05
CA TYR A 356 7.36 16.09 -5.79
C TYR A 356 7.82 14.65 -5.58
N LEU A 357 7.19 13.66 -6.22
CA LEU A 357 7.43 12.25 -5.94
C LEU A 357 8.07 11.47 -7.08
N ASP A 358 8.15 12.03 -8.32
CA ASP A 358 8.75 11.31 -9.44
C ASP A 358 10.26 11.56 -9.58
N ARG A 359 10.80 12.58 -8.92
CA ARG A 359 12.21 12.99 -9.00
C ARG A 359 12.73 13.42 -7.63
N GLY A 360 13.86 12.86 -7.25
CA GLY A 360 14.51 13.14 -5.97
C GLY A 360 15.61 12.14 -5.67
N THR A 361 16.08 12.15 -4.44
CA THR A 361 17.12 11.24 -3.96
C THR A 361 16.58 10.38 -2.82
N LEU A 362 16.75 9.07 -2.92
CA LEU A 362 16.47 8.12 -1.86
C LEU A 362 17.72 7.96 -0.99
N TYR A 363 17.51 7.90 0.32
CA TYR A 363 18.55 7.70 1.33
C TYR A 363 18.18 6.54 2.22
N VAL A 364 19.18 5.85 2.75
CA VAL A 364 19.04 4.87 3.82
C VAL A 364 19.66 5.38 5.11
N ALA A 365 19.02 5.11 6.25
CA ALA A 365 19.54 5.49 7.55
C ALA A 365 20.68 4.56 7.98
N ARG A 366 21.79 5.12 8.49
CA ARG A 366 22.81 4.42 9.25
C ARG A 366 22.81 4.95 10.68
N PHE A 367 22.65 4.07 11.65
CA PHE A 367 22.71 4.39 13.07
C PHE A 367 24.05 3.94 13.64
N ASN A 368 24.72 4.81 14.39
CA ASN A 368 26.00 4.57 15.03
C ASN A 368 25.82 4.14 16.48
N ALA A 369 26.80 3.44 17.03
CA ALA A 369 26.77 2.96 18.42
C ALA A 369 26.71 4.06 19.48
N ASP A 370 27.15 5.27 19.15
CA ASP A 370 27.13 6.46 20.01
C ASP A 370 25.78 7.19 20.01
N GLY A 371 24.77 6.66 19.30
CA GLY A 371 23.44 7.27 19.18
C GLY A 371 23.33 8.33 18.07
N THR A 372 24.39 8.62 17.35
CA THR A 372 24.35 9.47 16.15
C THR A 372 23.89 8.67 14.94
N GLY A 373 23.62 9.35 13.83
CA GLY A 373 23.26 8.68 12.57
C GLY A 373 23.48 9.58 11.36
N GLU A 374 23.45 8.97 10.19
CA GLU A 374 23.58 9.68 8.93
C GLU A 374 22.66 9.07 7.86
N TRP A 375 22.34 9.88 6.86
CA TRP A 375 21.57 9.48 5.69
C TRP A 375 22.51 9.23 4.52
N LEU A 376 22.62 7.98 4.09
CA LEU A 376 23.45 7.57 2.96
C LEU A 376 22.61 7.64 1.68
N ALA A 377 23.02 8.46 0.72
CA ALA A 377 22.32 8.58 -0.54
C ALA A 377 22.44 7.27 -1.34
N LEU A 378 21.33 6.78 -1.88
CA LEU A 378 21.30 5.62 -2.77
C LEU A 378 21.34 6.09 -4.23
N THR A 379 22.56 6.20 -4.75
CA THR A 379 22.82 6.56 -6.15
C THR A 379 23.69 5.48 -6.79
N GLY A 380 23.74 5.39 -8.12
CA GLY A 380 24.59 4.45 -8.81
C GLY A 380 26.07 4.54 -8.41
N ALA A 381 26.54 5.72 -7.99
CA ALA A 381 27.92 5.96 -7.54
C ALA A 381 28.15 5.63 -6.06
N THR A 382 27.13 5.36 -5.27
CA THR A 382 27.24 5.03 -3.85
C THR A 382 28.00 3.72 -3.68
N GLN A 383 29.03 3.72 -2.83
CA GLN A 383 29.82 2.52 -2.56
C GLN A 383 29.15 1.65 -1.50
N GLY A 384 28.95 0.38 -1.84
CA GLY A 384 28.54 -0.67 -0.91
C GLY A 384 29.70 -1.24 -0.11
N THR A 385 29.40 -2.20 0.75
CA THR A 385 30.43 -3.01 1.47
C THR A 385 31.27 -3.78 0.44
N GLY A 386 32.60 -3.60 0.48
CA GLY A 386 33.49 -4.26 -0.47
C GLY A 386 34.02 -3.35 -1.57
N GLY A 387 33.67 -2.05 -1.55
CA GLY A 387 34.23 -1.03 -2.45
C GLY A 387 33.67 -1.02 -3.87
N ARG A 388 32.64 -1.85 -4.16
CA ARG A 388 31.89 -1.77 -5.42
C ARG A 388 30.79 -0.73 -5.32
N THR A 389 30.49 -0.05 -6.42
CA THR A 389 29.36 0.88 -6.46
C THR A 389 28.03 0.13 -6.56
N LEU A 390 26.89 0.79 -6.22
CA LEU A 390 25.59 0.20 -6.43
C LEU A 390 25.32 -0.10 -7.91
N ALA A 391 25.83 0.73 -8.82
CA ALA A 391 25.75 0.45 -10.26
C ALA A 391 26.51 -0.84 -10.65
N ASP A 392 27.67 -1.13 -10.01
CA ASP A 392 28.42 -2.37 -10.27
C ASP A 392 27.75 -3.62 -9.68
N GLU A 393 26.98 -3.44 -8.59
CA GLU A 393 26.29 -4.55 -7.91
C GLU A 393 24.97 -4.92 -8.58
N PHE A 394 24.25 -3.95 -9.09
CA PHE A 394 22.85 -4.12 -9.51
C PHE A 394 22.61 -3.76 -10.99
N GLY A 395 23.57 -3.20 -11.67
CA GLY A 395 23.54 -2.88 -13.10
C GLY A 395 23.05 -1.48 -13.39
#